data_25cf149d6c7a55c3b3321a2a9bb57e8f
#
_entry.id   25cf149d6c7a55c3b3321a2a9bb57e8f
#
_cell.length_a   1.000
_cell.length_b   1.000
_cell.length_c   1.000
_cell.angle_alpha   90.00
_cell.angle_beta   90.00
_cell.angle_gamma   90.00
#
_symmetry.space_group_name_H-M   'P 1'
#
loop_
_entity.id
_entity.type
_entity.pdbx_description
1 polymer ?
#
loop_
_entity_poly.entity_id
_entity_poly.type
_entity_poly.pdbx_seq_one_letter_code
_entity_poly.pdbx_strand_id
1 'polypeptide(L)'
;MAHIKNLSNRAYISGSLKDKLSRFEMYRYSFIYAPTGYGKSKVIRTFFKNYPGYTVLWIDAESSREIFWDNFCNAVKMFDNTLAAAFKKIGFPDSDYAINEVINLLSIMNSEKFSALLVIDNFDNIFDDNMCRIFAASYLSTAVGLRYAFKKIN
;
A
#
# COMPACT_ATOMS: atom_id res chain seq x y z
N MET A 1 7.81 -45.45 -6.11
CA MET A 1 7.54 -44.10 -6.65
C MET A 1 6.87 -43.26 -5.58
N ALA A 2 7.60 -42.33 -4.97
CA ALA A 2 7.09 -41.51 -3.90
C ALA A 2 6.40 -40.29 -4.51
N HIS A 3 5.09 -40.19 -4.31
CA HIS A 3 4.33 -38.98 -4.63
C HIS A 3 4.77 -37.85 -3.68
N ILE A 4 5.62 -36.96 -4.17
CA ILE A 4 5.87 -35.67 -3.50
C ILE A 4 4.57 -34.87 -3.62
N LYS A 5 3.78 -34.86 -2.55
CA LYS A 5 2.66 -33.92 -2.39
C LYS A 5 3.24 -32.51 -2.46
N ASN A 6 2.91 -31.77 -3.50
CA ASN A 6 3.07 -30.32 -3.56
C ASN A 6 2.34 -29.70 -2.35
N LEU A 7 3.06 -29.53 -1.26
CA LEU A 7 2.61 -28.70 -0.14
C LEU A 7 2.46 -27.31 -0.68
N SER A 8 1.22 -26.90 -0.96
CA SER A 8 0.89 -25.56 -1.41
C SER A 8 1.53 -24.56 -0.43
N ASN A 9 2.39 -23.71 -0.96
CA ASN A 9 3.20 -22.71 -0.23
C ASN A 9 2.31 -21.56 0.34
N ARG A 10 1.07 -21.88 0.74
CA ARG A 10 0.13 -20.94 1.36
C ARG A 10 0.48 -20.78 2.83
N ALA A 11 0.79 -19.57 3.24
CA ALA A 11 0.93 -19.27 4.65
C ALA A 11 -0.41 -19.56 5.35
N TYR A 12 -0.36 -20.35 6.42
CA TYR A 12 -1.52 -20.54 7.29
C TYR A 12 -1.75 -19.25 8.08
N ILE A 13 -2.95 -18.70 7.98
CA ILE A 13 -3.35 -17.52 8.75
C ILE A 13 -4.40 -17.98 9.74
N SER A 14 -4.10 -17.87 11.05
CA SER A 14 -5.05 -18.21 12.12
C SER A 14 -6.30 -17.32 12.07
N GLY A 15 -7.43 -17.80 12.58
CA GLY A 15 -8.66 -17.01 12.67
C GLY A 15 -8.45 -15.69 13.40
N SER A 16 -7.80 -15.72 14.55
CA SER A 16 -7.48 -14.53 15.35
C SER A 16 -6.63 -13.50 14.58
N LEU A 17 -5.70 -13.96 13.74
CA LEU A 17 -4.91 -13.06 12.91
C LEU A 17 -5.73 -12.49 11.74
N LYS A 18 -6.60 -13.28 11.14
CA LYS A 18 -7.56 -12.79 10.13
C LYS A 18 -8.46 -11.69 10.70
N ASP A 19 -9.00 -11.90 11.89
CA ASP A 19 -9.86 -10.92 12.57
C ASP A 19 -9.11 -9.62 12.87
N LYS A 20 -7.84 -9.71 13.27
CA LYS A 20 -7.00 -8.51 13.46
C LYS A 20 -6.71 -7.79 12.15
N LEU A 21 -6.38 -8.52 11.10
CA LEU A 21 -6.07 -7.93 9.79
C LEU A 21 -7.32 -7.31 9.15
N SER A 22 -8.51 -7.93 9.27
CA SER A 22 -9.75 -7.39 8.68
C SER A 22 -10.18 -6.05 9.29
N ARG A 23 -9.68 -5.70 10.48
CA ARG A 23 -9.93 -4.38 11.09
C ARG A 23 -9.40 -3.21 10.27
N PHE A 24 -8.52 -3.43 9.27
CA PHE A 24 -8.09 -2.34 8.39
C PHE A 24 -9.27 -1.62 7.71
N GLU A 25 -10.40 -2.30 7.51
CA GLU A 25 -11.60 -1.69 6.95
C GLU A 25 -12.23 -0.61 7.84
N MET A 26 -11.93 -0.66 9.14
CA MET A 26 -12.41 0.35 10.10
C MET A 26 -11.57 1.63 10.08
N TYR A 27 -10.38 1.57 9.48
CA TYR A 27 -9.41 2.66 9.52
C TYR A 27 -8.93 3.00 8.11
N ARG A 28 -8.64 4.27 7.86
CA ARG A 28 -8.02 4.69 6.60
C ARG A 28 -6.54 4.27 6.53
N TYR A 29 -5.86 4.30 7.66
CA TYR A 29 -4.47 3.87 7.80
C TYR A 29 -4.38 2.73 8.80
N SER A 30 -3.58 1.74 8.47
CA SER A 30 -3.28 0.60 9.33
C SER A 30 -1.79 0.34 9.32
N PHE A 31 -1.16 0.30 10.50
CA PHE A 31 0.24 -0.05 10.66
C PHE A 31 0.34 -1.47 11.20
N ILE A 32 1.13 -2.31 10.54
CA ILE A 32 1.31 -3.69 10.91
C ILE A 32 2.75 -3.90 11.37
N TYR A 33 2.90 -4.16 12.66
CA TYR A 33 4.17 -4.40 13.31
C TYR A 33 4.34 -5.87 13.64
N ALA A 34 5.51 -6.43 13.36
CA ALA A 34 5.95 -7.70 13.93
C ALA A 34 7.48 -7.80 13.80
N PRO A 35 8.17 -8.57 14.65
CA PRO A 35 9.61 -8.76 14.56
C PRO A 35 10.06 -9.30 13.20
N THR A 36 11.32 -9.03 12.84
CA THR A 36 11.94 -9.58 11.62
C THR A 36 11.93 -11.11 11.66
N GLY A 37 11.76 -11.76 10.52
CA GLY A 37 11.78 -13.23 10.43
C GLY A 37 10.44 -13.93 10.66
N TYR A 38 9.42 -13.26 11.16
CA TYR A 38 8.09 -13.85 11.39
C TYR A 38 7.19 -13.98 10.15
N GLY A 39 7.74 -13.85 8.95
CA GLY A 39 6.99 -14.05 7.71
C GLY A 39 5.88 -13.03 7.43
N LYS A 40 5.98 -11.83 8.01
CA LYS A 40 4.99 -10.73 7.88
C LYS A 40 4.52 -10.50 6.45
N SER A 41 5.48 -10.27 5.53
CA SER A 41 5.16 -9.97 4.13
C SER A 41 4.37 -11.10 3.48
N LYS A 42 4.74 -12.35 3.76
CA LYS A 42 4.04 -13.52 3.24
C LYS A 42 2.61 -13.62 3.76
N VAL A 43 2.42 -13.41 5.05
CA VAL A 43 1.09 -13.42 5.69
C VAL A 43 0.20 -12.32 5.11
N ILE A 44 0.71 -11.09 5.05
CA ILE A 44 -0.02 -9.93 4.55
C ILE A 44 -0.35 -10.10 3.06
N ARG A 45 0.61 -10.54 2.23
CA ARG A 45 0.37 -10.85 0.81
C ARG A 45 -0.70 -11.93 0.65
N THR A 46 -0.65 -12.99 1.46
CA THR A 46 -1.64 -14.07 1.41
C THR A 46 -3.03 -13.56 1.80
N PHE A 47 -3.12 -12.70 2.81
CA PHE A 47 -4.38 -12.14 3.28
C PHE A 47 -5.01 -11.21 2.24
N PHE A 48 -4.23 -10.28 1.69
CA PHE A 48 -4.75 -9.26 0.78
C PHE A 48 -4.80 -9.68 -0.68
N LYS A 49 -4.15 -10.78 -1.08
CA LYS A 49 -4.01 -11.20 -2.49
C LYS A 49 -5.33 -11.19 -3.28
N ASN A 50 -6.42 -11.56 -2.64
CA ASN A 50 -7.76 -11.61 -3.25
C ASN A 50 -8.79 -11.06 -2.27
N TYR A 51 -8.47 -9.93 -1.62
CA TYR A 51 -9.40 -9.37 -0.65
C TYR A 51 -10.62 -8.79 -1.38
N PRO A 52 -11.84 -9.26 -1.05
CA PRO A 52 -13.04 -8.87 -1.78
C PRO A 52 -13.30 -7.37 -1.65
N GLY A 53 -13.72 -6.75 -2.74
CA GLY A 53 -14.09 -5.34 -2.77
C GLY A 53 -12.95 -4.35 -2.96
N TYR A 54 -11.68 -4.81 -3.02
CA TYR A 54 -10.53 -3.93 -3.21
C TYR A 54 -9.60 -4.39 -4.33
N THR A 55 -9.10 -3.43 -5.10
CA THR A 55 -7.91 -3.63 -5.92
C THR A 55 -6.68 -3.36 -5.05
N VAL A 56 -5.87 -4.40 -4.82
CA VAL A 56 -4.70 -4.28 -3.94
C VAL A 56 -3.50 -3.83 -4.74
N LEU A 57 -2.97 -2.65 -4.42
CA LEU A 57 -1.75 -2.09 -4.97
C LEU A 57 -0.61 -2.34 -3.97
N TRP A 58 0.33 -3.21 -4.34
CA TRP A 58 1.46 -3.56 -3.49
C TRP A 58 2.71 -2.82 -3.93
N ILE A 59 3.30 -2.07 -2.99
CA ILE A 59 4.52 -1.31 -3.21
C ILE A 59 5.57 -1.74 -2.20
N ASP A 60 6.76 -2.04 -2.67
CA ASP A 60 7.94 -2.20 -1.82
C ASP A 60 8.69 -0.86 -1.76
N ALA A 61 8.83 -0.32 -0.56
CA ALA A 61 9.59 0.88 -0.30
C ALA A 61 11.05 0.51 -0.08
N GLU A 62 11.75 0.18 -1.16
CA GLU A 62 13.19 -0.03 -1.15
C GLU A 62 13.95 1.27 -0.82
N SER A 63 15.25 1.16 -0.63
CA SER A 63 16.12 2.19 -0.05
C SER A 63 16.23 3.51 -0.82
N SER A 64 15.71 3.59 -2.05
CA SER A 64 15.74 4.81 -2.87
C SER A 64 14.33 5.37 -3.05
N ARG A 65 14.19 6.69 -2.83
CA ARG A 65 12.94 7.43 -3.06
C ARG A 65 12.48 7.36 -4.51
N GLU A 66 13.42 7.37 -5.44
CA GLU A 66 13.16 7.27 -6.88
C GLU A 66 12.61 5.90 -7.23
N ILE A 67 13.21 4.83 -6.70
CA ILE A 67 12.73 3.45 -6.90
C ILE A 67 11.34 3.28 -6.30
N PHE A 68 11.13 3.78 -5.08
CA PHE A 68 9.80 3.77 -4.46
C PHE A 68 8.77 4.48 -5.35
N TRP A 69 9.12 5.66 -5.88
CA TRP A 69 8.19 6.43 -6.69
C TRP A 69 7.86 5.74 -8.01
N ASP A 70 8.86 5.14 -8.65
CA ASP A 70 8.62 4.32 -9.85
C ASP A 70 7.74 3.11 -9.55
N ASN A 71 7.97 2.42 -8.44
CA ASN A 71 7.12 1.30 -7.99
C ASN A 71 5.68 1.76 -7.70
N PHE A 72 5.52 2.92 -7.07
CA PHE A 72 4.21 3.53 -6.85
C PHE A 72 3.50 3.84 -8.17
N CYS A 73 4.15 4.52 -9.10
CA CYS A 73 3.60 4.83 -10.41
C CYS A 73 3.22 3.57 -11.21
N ASN A 74 4.05 2.52 -11.14
CA ASN A 74 3.77 1.24 -11.78
C ASN A 74 2.57 0.53 -11.15
N ALA A 75 2.40 0.59 -9.84
CA ALA A 75 1.22 0.06 -9.16
C ALA A 75 -0.04 0.82 -9.58
N VAL A 76 0.01 2.16 -9.60
CA VAL A 76 -1.11 3.00 -10.06
C VAL A 76 -1.45 2.73 -11.52
N LYS A 77 -0.45 2.44 -12.37
CA LYS A 77 -0.66 2.13 -13.79
C LYS A 77 -1.55 0.90 -14.01
N MET A 78 -1.48 -0.08 -13.14
CA MET A 78 -2.37 -1.25 -13.20
C MET A 78 -3.85 -0.88 -13.00
N PHE A 79 -4.10 0.30 -12.49
CA PHE A 79 -5.38 0.81 -12.09
C PHE A 79 -5.88 1.93 -13.01
N ASP A 80 -5.03 2.93 -13.27
CA ASP A 80 -5.30 4.05 -14.18
C ASP A 80 -4.00 4.56 -14.81
N ASN A 81 -3.90 4.42 -16.14
CA ASN A 81 -2.72 4.85 -16.89
C ASN A 81 -2.54 6.39 -16.89
N THR A 82 -3.62 7.14 -16.87
CA THR A 82 -3.58 8.61 -16.91
C THR A 82 -3.06 9.17 -15.60
N LEU A 83 -3.58 8.64 -14.48
CA LEU A 83 -3.11 9.01 -13.16
C LEU A 83 -1.64 8.61 -12.95
N ALA A 84 -1.25 7.41 -13.38
CA ALA A 84 0.13 6.96 -13.30
C ALA A 84 1.09 7.88 -14.06
N ALA A 85 0.72 8.31 -15.27
CA ALA A 85 1.51 9.25 -16.06
C ALA A 85 1.61 10.62 -15.38
N ALA A 86 0.54 11.10 -14.75
CA ALA A 86 0.54 12.35 -14.01
C ALA A 86 1.47 12.27 -12.79
N PHE A 87 1.40 11.22 -11.98
CA PHE A 87 2.32 11.00 -10.87
C PHE A 87 3.78 10.91 -11.33
N LYS A 88 4.03 10.18 -12.42
CA LYS A 88 5.38 10.04 -12.97
C LYS A 88 5.97 11.37 -13.43
N LYS A 89 5.15 12.26 -14.00
CA LYS A 89 5.56 13.59 -14.42
C LYS A 89 5.97 14.48 -13.23
N ILE A 90 5.29 14.36 -12.10
CA ILE A 90 5.62 15.11 -10.89
C ILE A 90 6.97 14.65 -10.31
N GLY A 91 7.27 13.35 -10.37
CA GLY A 91 8.39 12.74 -9.68
C GLY A 91 8.15 12.58 -8.17
N PHE A 92 9.17 12.13 -7.43
CA PHE A 92 9.08 12.06 -5.97
C PHE A 92 8.82 13.47 -5.38
N PRO A 93 7.83 13.61 -4.50
CA PRO A 93 7.40 14.93 -4.02
C PRO A 93 8.37 15.51 -2.97
N ASP A 94 9.35 16.26 -3.42
CA ASP A 94 10.39 16.91 -2.61
C ASP A 94 10.17 18.41 -2.40
N SER A 95 9.16 19.00 -3.02
CA SER A 95 8.80 20.41 -2.91
C SER A 95 7.33 20.59 -2.53
N ASP A 96 6.99 21.74 -1.95
CA ASP A 96 5.59 22.07 -1.59
C ASP A 96 4.66 22.00 -2.79
N TYR A 97 5.12 22.42 -3.96
CA TYR A 97 4.34 22.32 -5.18
C TYR A 97 4.06 20.86 -5.55
N ALA A 98 5.11 20.03 -5.58
CA ALA A 98 4.97 18.60 -5.90
C ALA A 98 4.09 17.86 -4.89
N ILE A 99 4.22 18.18 -3.59
CA ILE A 99 3.36 17.63 -2.53
C ILE A 99 1.89 17.96 -2.79
N ASN A 100 1.57 19.22 -3.09
CA ASN A 100 0.19 19.63 -3.35
C ASN A 100 -0.39 18.96 -4.60
N GLU A 101 0.40 18.83 -5.68
CA GLU A 101 -0.03 18.11 -6.89
C GLU A 101 -0.30 16.62 -6.59
N VAL A 102 0.54 15.97 -5.80
CA VAL A 102 0.33 14.58 -5.38
C VAL A 102 -0.94 14.44 -4.55
N ILE A 103 -1.18 15.35 -3.61
CA ILE A 103 -2.41 15.36 -2.79
C ILE A 103 -3.65 15.48 -3.69
N ASN A 104 -3.62 16.37 -4.68
CA ASN A 104 -4.70 16.54 -5.63
C ASN A 104 -4.98 15.25 -6.43
N LEU A 105 -3.93 14.58 -6.93
CA LEU A 105 -4.07 13.33 -7.66
C LEU A 105 -4.57 12.19 -6.76
N LEU A 106 -4.10 12.10 -5.52
CA LEU A 106 -4.62 11.13 -4.54
C LEU A 106 -6.09 11.39 -4.21
N SER A 107 -6.53 12.64 -4.20
CA SER A 107 -7.94 12.98 -4.03
C SER A 107 -8.82 12.46 -5.18
N ILE A 108 -8.30 12.48 -6.41
CA ILE A 108 -8.98 11.87 -7.56
C ILE A 108 -9.07 10.34 -7.41
N MET A 109 -8.00 9.71 -6.96
CA MET A 109 -8.00 8.26 -6.65
C MET A 109 -8.97 7.89 -5.53
N ASN A 110 -9.20 8.80 -4.60
CA ASN A 110 -10.13 8.62 -3.49
C ASN A 110 -11.61 8.78 -3.88
N SER A 111 -11.91 9.17 -5.11
CA SER A 111 -13.30 9.29 -5.55
C SER A 111 -14.02 7.94 -5.54
N GLU A 112 -15.35 7.93 -5.39
CA GLU A 112 -16.18 6.71 -5.22
C GLU A 112 -16.02 5.65 -6.33
N LYS A 113 -15.36 5.99 -7.43
CA LYS A 113 -15.12 5.06 -8.55
C LYS A 113 -14.08 3.99 -8.24
N PHE A 114 -13.33 4.13 -7.15
CA PHE A 114 -12.13 3.34 -6.93
C PHE A 114 -12.09 2.78 -5.50
N SER A 115 -12.19 1.48 -5.37
CA SER A 115 -11.90 0.77 -4.13
C SER A 115 -10.48 0.20 -4.21
N ALA A 116 -9.47 0.97 -3.83
CA ALA A 116 -8.09 0.54 -3.82
C ALA A 116 -7.55 0.43 -2.40
N LEU A 117 -6.76 -0.61 -2.17
CA LEU A 117 -5.96 -0.80 -0.97
C LEU A 117 -4.49 -0.67 -1.34
N LEU A 118 -3.84 0.39 -0.88
CA LEU A 118 -2.42 0.59 -1.05
C LEU A 118 -1.67 -0.07 0.11
N VAL A 119 -0.89 -1.10 -0.18
CA VAL A 119 -0.05 -1.79 0.79
C VAL A 119 1.41 -1.40 0.54
N ILE A 120 2.03 -0.71 1.50
CA ILE A 120 3.44 -0.31 1.42
C ILE A 120 4.24 -1.18 2.37
N ASP A 121 5.11 -2.02 1.80
CA ASP A 121 6.09 -2.82 2.54
C ASP A 121 7.36 -1.98 2.77
N ASN A 122 8.04 -2.19 3.88
CA ASN A 122 9.27 -1.48 4.25
C ASN A 122 9.10 0.06 4.34
N PHE A 123 7.95 0.53 4.80
CA PHE A 123 7.56 1.93 4.85
C PHE A 123 8.58 2.84 5.56
N ASP A 124 9.33 2.31 6.51
CA ASP A 124 10.37 3.07 7.25
C ASP A 124 11.44 3.67 6.33
N ASN A 125 11.67 3.07 5.16
CA ASN A 125 12.69 3.54 4.21
C ASN A 125 12.32 4.87 3.55
N ILE A 126 11.04 5.22 3.54
CA ILE A 126 10.51 6.42 2.87
C ILE A 126 9.82 7.38 3.84
N PHE A 127 9.75 7.04 5.12
CA PHE A 127 9.04 7.84 6.11
C PHE A 127 9.83 9.11 6.42
N ASP A 128 9.34 10.23 5.92
CA ASP A 128 9.85 11.57 6.18
C ASP A 128 8.69 12.57 6.35
N ASP A 129 9.01 13.82 6.62
CA ASP A 129 8.01 14.88 6.85
C ASP A 129 7.12 15.10 5.63
N ASN A 130 7.65 15.00 4.41
CA ASN A 130 6.87 15.17 3.18
C ASN A 130 5.85 14.06 3.01
N MET A 131 6.26 12.81 3.24
CA MET A 131 5.35 11.67 3.20
C MET A 131 4.29 11.77 4.31
N CYS A 132 4.66 12.23 5.50
CA CYS A 132 3.70 12.49 6.57
C CYS A 132 2.65 13.53 6.16
N ARG A 133 3.07 14.62 5.50
CA ARG A 133 2.15 15.68 5.01
C ARG A 133 1.20 15.14 3.95
N ILE A 134 1.69 14.34 3.00
CA ILE A 134 0.87 13.72 1.95
C ILE A 134 -0.20 12.82 2.57
N PHE A 135 0.19 11.95 3.49
CA PHE A 135 -0.76 11.04 4.14
C PHE A 135 -1.75 11.79 5.03
N ALA A 136 -1.31 12.78 5.81
CA ALA A 136 -2.20 13.60 6.62
C ALA A 136 -3.25 14.34 5.77
N ALA A 137 -2.83 14.94 4.65
CA ALA A 137 -3.73 15.65 3.75
C ALA A 137 -4.71 14.70 3.04
N SER A 138 -4.25 13.52 2.61
CA SER A 138 -5.14 12.52 2.01
C SER A 138 -6.14 11.92 3.03
N TYR A 139 -5.87 12.01 4.33
CA TYR A 139 -6.83 11.67 5.38
C TYR A 139 -8.01 12.63 5.43
N LEU A 140 -7.77 13.92 5.19
CA LEU A 140 -8.79 14.97 5.26
C LEU A 140 -9.70 15.00 4.03
N SER A 141 -9.29 14.39 2.92
CA SER A 141 -10.15 14.24 1.75
C SER A 141 -11.22 13.17 2.03
N THR A 142 -12.48 13.57 2.02
CA THR A 142 -13.64 12.83 2.54
C THR A 142 -14.08 11.62 1.71
N ALA A 143 -13.31 11.15 0.76
CA ALA A 143 -13.70 10.05 -0.09
C ALA A 143 -13.26 8.67 0.47
N VAL A 144 -14.14 7.69 0.34
CA VAL A 144 -14.09 6.37 0.99
C VAL A 144 -13.20 5.34 0.23
N GLY A 145 -12.58 5.75 -0.88
CA GLY A 145 -12.05 4.81 -1.87
C GLY A 145 -10.65 4.24 -1.64
N LEU A 146 -9.72 4.99 -1.05
CA LEU A 146 -8.32 4.58 -0.90
C LEU A 146 -7.97 4.31 0.55
N ARG A 147 -7.44 3.12 0.84
CA ARG A 147 -6.95 2.72 2.16
C ARG A 147 -5.47 2.40 2.09
N TYR A 148 -4.78 2.59 3.19
CA TYR A 148 -3.35 2.40 3.29
C TYR A 148 -3.03 1.36 4.36
N ALA A 149 -2.18 0.41 4.03
CA ALA A 149 -1.57 -0.49 4.99
C ALA A 149 -0.05 -0.34 4.94
N PHE A 150 0.53 0.00 6.07
CA PHE A 150 1.97 0.18 6.20
C PHE A 150 2.56 -0.93 7.04
N LYS A 151 3.69 -1.42 6.62
CA LYS A 151 4.46 -2.39 7.37
C LYS A 151 5.79 -1.79 7.77
N LYS A 152 6.04 -1.74 9.06
CA LYS A 152 7.32 -1.33 9.64
C LYS A 152 8.21 -2.54 9.90
N ILE A 153 9.50 -2.41 9.57
CA ILE A 153 10.54 -3.34 9.99
C ILE A 153 11.16 -2.78 11.25
N ASN A 154 11.16 -3.57 12.32
CA ASN A 154 12.01 -3.32 13.48
C ASN A 154 13.21 -4.24 13.41
#